data_111095268ca6d14e19c8a307efa57c5f
#
_entry.id   111095268ca6d14e19c8a307efa57c5f
#
_cell.length_a   1.000
_cell.length_b   1.000
_cell.length_c   1.000
_cell.angle_alpha   90.00
_cell.angle_beta   90.00
_cell.angle_gamma   90.00
#
_symmetry.space_group_name_H-M   'P 1'
#
loop_
_entity.id
_entity.type
_entity.pdbx_description
1 polymer ?
#
loop_
_entity_poly.entity_id
_entity_poly.type
_entity_poly.pdbx_seq_one_letter_code
_entity_poly.pdbx_strand_id
1 'polypeptide(L)'
;LMLYRINNFEKKTPSDIVCETTTLKCGQEVNVYTIESVHDLTQFIGFGKYINNKQHNVLLRGQTQLYDGALIPSLYRGRTRLDSITQKYDKKMNDIRKNVKSFTQYERIILEPLLQHYGIKTPFIDLVDNVWVALWFALHQAKCKTINSHEYIYYYDNDREYSYILLVATDAVTLCDDKSGVYEGVETKLVDLRKALPSYFLRP
;
A
#
# COMPACT_ATOMS: atom_id res chain seq x y z
N LEU A 1 -3.95 -0.80 -13.58
CA LEU A 1 -3.32 0.19 -12.69
C LEU A 1 -2.37 1.02 -13.55
N MET A 2 -2.75 2.22 -13.95
CA MET A 2 -1.81 3.14 -14.59
C MET A 2 -0.87 3.67 -13.52
N LEU A 3 0.41 3.30 -13.60
CA LEU A 3 1.46 4.02 -12.91
C LEU A 3 1.75 5.27 -13.73
N TYR A 4 1.32 6.41 -13.23
CA TYR A 4 1.64 7.68 -13.87
C TYR A 4 3.16 7.91 -13.77
N ARG A 5 3.81 8.02 -14.92
CA ARG A 5 5.21 8.49 -14.98
C ARG A 5 5.23 9.93 -14.51
N ILE A 6 6.02 10.22 -13.51
CA ILE A 6 6.33 11.58 -13.13
C ILE A 6 7.30 12.12 -14.19
N ASN A 7 6.78 12.65 -15.31
CA ASN A 7 7.54 13.00 -16.50
C ASN A 7 8.61 14.10 -16.31
N ASN A 8 8.71 14.72 -15.14
CA ASN A 8 9.65 15.83 -14.89
C ASN A 8 10.68 15.54 -13.79
N PHE A 9 10.72 14.32 -13.25
CA PHE A 9 11.70 13.99 -12.22
C PHE A 9 13.14 14.07 -12.72
N GLU A 10 13.41 13.61 -13.95
CA GLU A 10 14.74 13.56 -14.55
C GLU A 10 15.39 14.93 -14.74
N LYS A 11 14.61 16.01 -14.83
CA LYS A 11 15.13 17.36 -15.10
C LYS A 11 15.46 18.18 -13.85
N LYS A 12 15.08 17.71 -12.66
CA LYS A 12 15.20 18.48 -11.40
C LYS A 12 15.68 17.67 -10.20
N THR A 13 16.08 16.42 -10.38
CA THR A 13 16.73 15.66 -9.32
C THR A 13 18.07 16.30 -8.96
N PRO A 14 18.44 16.31 -7.68
CA PRO A 14 19.81 16.64 -7.30
C PRO A 14 20.79 15.82 -8.12
N SER A 15 21.88 16.43 -8.58
CA SER A 15 22.85 15.85 -9.52
C SER A 15 23.47 14.52 -9.09
N ASP A 16 23.31 14.16 -7.83
CA ASP A 16 23.98 13.02 -7.19
C ASP A 16 23.07 11.79 -7.02
N ILE A 17 21.77 11.89 -7.38
CA ILE A 17 20.84 10.76 -7.26
C ILE A 17 20.89 9.92 -8.54
N VAL A 18 21.34 8.67 -8.40
CA VAL A 18 21.37 7.69 -9.48
C VAL A 18 19.96 7.23 -9.80
N CYS A 19 19.58 7.32 -11.07
CA CYS A 19 18.31 6.83 -11.59
C CYS A 19 18.54 5.70 -12.59
N GLU A 20 17.93 4.56 -12.37
CA GLU A 20 17.94 3.40 -13.27
C GLU A 20 16.52 2.99 -13.64
N THR A 21 16.31 2.58 -14.89
CA THR A 21 15.04 1.98 -15.30
C THR A 21 15.13 0.48 -15.17
N THR A 22 14.23 -0.09 -14.40
CA THR A 22 14.16 -1.54 -14.16
C THR A 22 12.83 -2.08 -14.68
N THR A 23 12.88 -3.20 -15.40
CA THR A 23 11.68 -3.92 -15.84
C THR A 23 11.29 -4.97 -14.79
N LEU A 24 10.11 -4.82 -14.20
CA LEU A 24 9.56 -5.81 -13.28
C LEU A 24 9.14 -7.08 -14.03
N LYS A 25 9.01 -8.22 -13.34
CA LYS A 25 8.62 -9.50 -13.96
C LYS A 25 7.25 -9.45 -14.65
N CYS A 26 6.37 -8.54 -14.26
CA CYS A 26 5.10 -8.31 -14.95
C CYS A 26 5.24 -7.51 -16.26
N GLY A 27 6.45 -7.18 -16.69
CA GLY A 27 6.73 -6.37 -17.89
C GLY A 27 6.62 -4.87 -17.70
N GLN A 28 6.31 -4.41 -16.49
CA GLN A 28 6.21 -2.98 -16.19
C GLN A 28 7.60 -2.38 -15.98
N GLU A 29 7.88 -1.27 -16.66
CA GLU A 29 9.08 -0.45 -16.41
C GLU A 29 8.84 0.52 -15.27
N VAL A 30 9.78 0.59 -14.35
CA VAL A 30 9.80 1.52 -13.21
C VAL A 30 11.15 2.21 -13.12
N ASN A 31 11.14 3.48 -12.76
CA ASN A 31 12.37 4.20 -12.43
C ASN A 31 12.71 3.96 -10.98
N VAL A 32 13.93 3.54 -10.73
CA VAL A 32 14.49 3.29 -9.40
C VAL A 32 15.55 4.35 -9.13
N TYR A 33 15.37 5.06 -8.03
CA TYR A 33 16.28 6.09 -7.57
C TYR A 33 17.01 5.58 -6.33
N THR A 34 18.34 5.55 -6.39
CA THR A 34 19.16 5.17 -5.23
C THR A 34 19.37 6.36 -4.32
N ILE A 35 18.93 6.26 -3.08
CA ILE A 35 18.98 7.31 -2.08
C ILE A 35 19.83 6.81 -0.91
N GLU A 36 20.89 7.55 -0.58
CA GLU A 36 21.84 7.17 0.47
C GLU A 36 21.67 7.97 1.77
N SER A 37 20.96 9.10 1.72
CA SER A 37 20.75 9.94 2.90
C SER A 37 19.28 10.18 3.22
N VAL A 38 18.99 10.38 4.49
CA VAL A 38 17.64 10.73 4.97
C VAL A 38 17.21 12.11 4.44
N HIS A 39 18.17 13.02 4.28
CA HIS A 39 17.93 14.35 3.73
C HIS A 39 17.43 14.25 2.29
N ASP A 40 18.12 13.50 1.44
CA ASP A 40 17.76 13.31 0.03
C ASP A 40 16.43 12.60 -0.10
N LEU A 41 16.16 11.59 0.77
CA LEU A 41 14.88 10.90 0.81
C LEU A 41 13.72 11.87 1.05
N THR A 42 13.85 12.72 2.07
CA THR A 42 12.78 13.66 2.42
C THR A 42 12.58 14.73 1.35
N GLN A 43 13.68 15.25 0.76
CA GLN A 43 13.61 16.20 -0.34
C GLN A 43 12.99 15.58 -1.59
N PHE A 44 13.41 14.37 -1.96
CA PHE A 44 12.89 13.65 -3.12
C PHE A 44 11.40 13.38 -3.02
N ILE A 45 10.93 12.88 -1.86
CA ILE A 45 9.52 12.62 -1.61
C ILE A 45 8.72 13.93 -1.56
N GLY A 46 9.25 14.96 -0.89
CA GLY A 46 8.63 16.28 -0.83
C GLY A 46 8.46 16.89 -2.22
N PHE A 47 9.49 16.80 -3.06
CA PHE A 47 9.41 17.25 -4.44
C PHE A 47 8.38 16.44 -5.25
N GLY A 48 8.39 15.11 -5.16
CA GLY A 48 7.42 14.25 -5.84
C GLY A 48 5.97 14.57 -5.47
N LYS A 49 5.70 14.82 -4.20
CA LYS A 49 4.39 15.29 -3.72
C LYS A 49 4.04 16.67 -4.27
N TYR A 50 4.99 17.60 -4.27
CA TYR A 50 4.78 18.97 -4.72
C TYR A 50 4.41 19.06 -6.21
N ILE A 51 5.13 18.38 -7.08
CA ILE A 51 4.86 18.44 -8.53
C ILE A 51 3.54 17.77 -8.92
N ASN A 52 3.03 16.85 -8.10
CA ASN A 52 1.78 16.13 -8.37
C ASN A 52 0.57 16.68 -7.62
N ASN A 53 0.74 17.66 -6.72
CA ASN A 53 -0.30 18.13 -5.81
C ASN A 53 -1.55 18.73 -6.51
N LYS A 54 -1.42 19.16 -7.76
CA LYS A 54 -2.53 19.77 -8.53
C LYS A 54 -3.39 18.75 -9.27
N GLN A 55 -2.88 17.57 -9.50
CA GLN A 55 -3.51 16.57 -10.36
C GLN A 55 -3.74 15.23 -9.65
N HIS A 56 -2.86 14.87 -8.71
CA HIS A 56 -2.82 13.57 -8.09
C HIS A 56 -2.37 13.65 -6.62
N ASN A 57 -2.89 12.75 -5.79
CA ASN A 57 -2.31 12.51 -4.48
C ASN A 57 -1.18 11.51 -4.62
N VAL A 58 -0.01 11.84 -4.07
CA VAL A 58 1.11 10.90 -3.98
C VAL A 58 1.12 10.28 -2.59
N LEU A 59 0.87 8.98 -2.55
CA LEU A 59 0.96 8.15 -1.36
C LEU A 59 2.20 7.28 -1.41
N LEU A 60 2.61 6.75 -0.28
CA LEU A 60 3.85 6.02 -0.12
C LEU A 60 3.56 4.58 0.30
N ARG A 61 4.42 3.66 -0.17
CA ARG A 61 4.41 2.28 0.28
C ARG A 61 5.84 1.79 0.53
N GLY A 62 6.13 1.42 1.78
CA GLY A 62 7.38 0.74 2.13
C GLY A 62 7.33 -0.74 1.78
N GLN A 63 8.39 -1.26 1.20
CA GLN A 63 8.56 -2.69 0.87
C GLN A 63 10.00 -3.12 1.10
N THR A 64 10.19 -4.31 1.65
CA THR A 64 11.52 -4.89 1.90
C THR A 64 12.19 -5.41 0.63
N GLN A 65 11.48 -5.47 -0.48
CA GLN A 65 11.99 -5.87 -1.80
C GLN A 65 11.05 -5.40 -2.91
N LEU A 66 11.54 -5.29 -4.14
CA LEU A 66 10.68 -5.20 -5.32
C LEU A 66 10.07 -6.59 -5.59
N TYR A 67 8.74 -6.65 -5.57
CA TYR A 67 7.99 -7.83 -5.93
C TYR A 67 7.80 -7.90 -7.46
N ASP A 68 7.33 -9.01 -7.96
CA ASP A 68 7.11 -9.28 -9.40
C ASP A 68 6.22 -8.22 -10.09
N GLY A 69 5.36 -7.56 -9.33
CA GLY A 69 4.63 -6.35 -9.71
C GLY A 69 4.65 -5.35 -8.56
N ALA A 70 4.92 -4.08 -8.84
CA ALA A 70 5.13 -3.05 -7.82
C ALA A 70 3.95 -2.91 -6.83
N LEU A 71 2.71 -3.10 -7.31
CA LEU A 71 1.48 -2.88 -6.53
C LEU A 71 0.56 -4.11 -6.50
N ILE A 72 1.11 -5.32 -6.45
CA ILE A 72 0.28 -6.52 -6.30
C ILE A 72 -0.11 -6.71 -4.82
N PRO A 73 -1.42 -6.78 -4.49
CA PRO A 73 -1.89 -7.09 -3.15
C PRO A 73 -1.33 -8.42 -2.63
N SER A 74 -1.08 -8.49 -1.32
CA SER A 74 -0.49 -9.68 -0.69
C SER A 74 -1.33 -10.96 -0.89
N LEU A 75 -2.64 -10.82 -1.09
CA LEU A 75 -3.55 -11.92 -1.40
C LEU A 75 -3.17 -12.66 -2.69
N TYR A 76 -2.66 -11.94 -3.69
CA TYR A 76 -2.38 -12.44 -5.05
C TYR A 76 -0.89 -12.72 -5.33
N ARG A 77 0.02 -12.29 -4.44
CA ARG A 77 1.46 -12.45 -4.67
C ARG A 77 1.87 -13.92 -4.80
N GLY A 78 2.65 -14.22 -5.85
CA GLY A 78 3.14 -15.58 -6.11
C GLY A 78 2.04 -16.59 -6.43
N ARG A 79 0.87 -16.15 -6.88
CA ARG A 79 -0.28 -17.00 -7.17
C ARG A 79 -0.61 -16.99 -8.65
N THR A 80 -0.94 -18.19 -9.19
CA THR A 80 -1.27 -18.37 -10.62
C THR A 80 -2.77 -18.57 -10.86
N ARG A 81 -3.53 -19.06 -9.86
CA ARG A 81 -4.98 -19.34 -9.98
C ARG A 81 -5.80 -18.28 -9.26
N LEU A 82 -5.87 -17.08 -9.83
CA LEU A 82 -6.51 -15.92 -9.20
C LEU A 82 -8.00 -16.13 -8.92
N ASP A 83 -8.74 -16.74 -9.85
CA ASP A 83 -10.19 -16.98 -9.70
C ASP A 83 -10.52 -17.84 -8.47
N SER A 84 -9.76 -18.92 -8.29
CA SER A 84 -9.95 -19.82 -7.15
C SER A 84 -9.63 -19.15 -5.81
N ILE A 85 -8.67 -18.22 -5.81
CA ILE A 85 -8.31 -17.44 -4.62
C ILE A 85 -9.40 -16.43 -4.31
N THR A 86 -9.89 -15.73 -5.33
CA THR A 86 -10.98 -14.76 -5.19
C THR A 86 -12.24 -15.43 -4.67
N GLN A 87 -12.63 -16.57 -5.20
CA GLN A 87 -13.79 -17.32 -4.71
C GLN A 87 -13.66 -17.75 -3.24
N LYS A 88 -12.48 -18.26 -2.85
CA LYS A 88 -12.21 -18.63 -1.45
C LYS A 88 -12.25 -17.42 -0.53
N TYR A 89 -11.70 -16.31 -1.00
CA TYR A 89 -11.72 -15.04 -0.29
C TYR A 89 -13.15 -14.53 -0.09
N ASP A 90 -13.95 -14.52 -1.14
CA ASP A 90 -15.35 -14.09 -1.11
C ASP A 90 -16.18 -14.93 -0.14
N LYS A 91 -16.00 -16.24 -0.15
CA LYS A 91 -16.63 -17.13 0.83
C LYS A 91 -16.25 -16.75 2.25
N LYS A 92 -14.94 -16.58 2.52
CA LYS A 92 -14.43 -16.18 3.84
C LYS A 92 -15.03 -14.84 4.30
N MET A 93 -15.08 -13.84 3.41
CA MET A 93 -15.65 -12.53 3.72
C MET A 93 -17.14 -12.61 4.06
N ASN A 94 -17.90 -13.39 3.30
CA ASN A 94 -19.31 -13.61 3.57
C ASN A 94 -19.53 -14.32 4.93
N ASP A 95 -18.70 -15.30 5.26
CA ASP A 95 -18.77 -15.98 6.55
C ASP A 95 -18.43 -15.02 7.72
N ILE A 96 -17.42 -14.18 7.58
CA ILE A 96 -17.08 -13.18 8.59
C ILE A 96 -18.26 -12.21 8.80
N ARG A 97 -18.84 -11.68 7.74
CA ARG A 97 -19.98 -10.75 7.83
C ARG A 97 -21.21 -11.37 8.50
N LYS A 98 -21.47 -12.66 8.24
CA LYS A 98 -22.61 -13.38 8.87
C LYS A 98 -22.39 -13.64 10.35
N ASN A 99 -21.15 -13.96 10.74
CA ASN A 99 -20.86 -14.43 12.09
C ASN A 99 -20.46 -13.32 13.07
N VAL A 100 -20.00 -12.17 12.57
CA VAL A 100 -19.57 -11.04 13.40
C VAL A 100 -20.60 -9.93 13.35
N LYS A 101 -21.51 -9.89 14.34
CA LYS A 101 -22.62 -8.92 14.38
C LYS A 101 -22.17 -7.47 14.30
N SER A 102 -21.05 -7.11 14.91
CA SER A 102 -20.50 -5.75 14.88
C SER A 102 -20.07 -5.30 13.47
N PHE A 103 -19.92 -6.22 12.52
CA PHE A 103 -19.51 -5.92 11.16
C PHE A 103 -20.67 -5.81 10.17
N THR A 104 -21.89 -6.19 10.58
CA THR A 104 -23.06 -6.18 9.68
C THR A 104 -23.44 -4.78 9.19
N GLN A 105 -23.11 -3.75 9.98
CA GLN A 105 -23.37 -2.35 9.64
C GLN A 105 -22.37 -1.73 8.65
N TYR A 106 -21.24 -2.41 8.39
CA TYR A 106 -20.23 -1.89 7.50
C TYR A 106 -20.30 -2.55 6.13
N GLU A 107 -20.18 -1.74 5.10
CA GLU A 107 -20.04 -2.24 3.75
C GLU A 107 -18.69 -2.95 3.55
N ARG A 108 -18.66 -3.82 2.56
CA ARG A 108 -17.46 -4.60 2.22
C ARG A 108 -16.26 -3.70 1.92
N ILE A 109 -16.48 -2.56 1.27
CA ILE A 109 -15.41 -1.62 0.93
C ILE A 109 -14.69 -1.03 2.15
N ILE A 110 -15.37 -0.94 3.28
CA ILE A 110 -14.79 -0.47 4.56
C ILE A 110 -14.27 -1.64 5.38
N LEU A 111 -15.00 -2.75 5.36
CA LEU A 111 -14.66 -3.93 6.15
C LEU A 111 -13.36 -4.61 5.68
N GLU A 112 -13.13 -4.71 4.38
CA GLU A 112 -11.93 -5.36 3.85
C GLU A 112 -10.63 -4.66 4.24
N PRO A 113 -10.48 -3.33 4.09
CA PRO A 113 -9.30 -2.61 4.58
C PRO A 113 -9.13 -2.71 6.10
N LEU A 114 -10.24 -2.71 6.88
CA LEU A 114 -10.18 -2.94 8.32
C LEU A 114 -9.59 -4.31 8.64
N LEU A 115 -10.10 -5.35 8.01
CA LEU A 115 -9.60 -6.72 8.21
C LEU A 115 -8.14 -6.88 7.79
N GLN A 116 -7.69 -6.13 6.78
CA GLN A 116 -6.29 -6.07 6.40
C GLN A 116 -5.43 -5.47 7.51
N HIS A 117 -5.89 -4.40 8.15
CA HIS A 117 -5.23 -3.81 9.32
C HIS A 117 -5.00 -4.83 10.44
N TYR A 118 -5.92 -5.80 10.59
CA TYR A 118 -5.79 -6.94 11.51
C TYR A 118 -5.13 -8.19 10.92
N GLY A 119 -4.39 -8.05 9.82
CA GLY A 119 -3.56 -9.11 9.24
C GLY A 119 -4.25 -10.07 8.28
N ILE A 120 -5.53 -9.87 7.97
CA ILE A 120 -6.22 -10.68 6.95
C ILE A 120 -5.79 -10.18 5.56
N LYS A 121 -5.30 -11.11 4.73
CA LYS A 121 -4.93 -10.76 3.35
C LYS A 121 -6.18 -10.41 2.56
N THR A 122 -6.18 -9.23 1.94
CA THR A 122 -7.27 -8.68 1.15
C THR A 122 -6.78 -8.24 -0.24
N PRO A 123 -7.67 -7.90 -1.18
CA PRO A 123 -7.28 -7.30 -2.45
C PRO A 123 -6.86 -5.83 -2.34
N PHE A 124 -6.83 -5.27 -1.16
CA PHE A 124 -6.37 -3.89 -0.93
C PHE A 124 -4.85 -3.80 -0.78
N ILE A 125 -4.34 -2.61 -0.97
CA ILE A 125 -2.94 -2.25 -0.77
C ILE A 125 -2.88 -1.14 0.28
N ASP A 126 -2.07 -1.34 1.31
CA ASP A 126 -1.82 -0.30 2.29
C ASP A 126 -0.91 0.76 1.71
N LEU A 127 -1.35 2.00 1.78
CA LEU A 127 -0.60 3.18 1.43
C LEU A 127 -0.58 4.11 2.63
N VAL A 128 0.50 4.86 2.78
CA VAL A 128 0.67 5.82 3.86
C VAL A 128 1.05 7.18 3.30
N ASP A 129 0.73 8.22 4.04
CA ASP A 129 1.08 9.59 3.70
C ASP A 129 2.39 10.03 4.37
N ASN A 130 2.83 9.33 5.39
CA ASN A 130 4.01 9.64 6.19
C ASN A 130 5.22 8.84 5.72
N VAL A 131 6.32 9.55 5.37
CA VAL A 131 7.57 8.95 4.91
C VAL A 131 8.22 8.03 5.95
N TRP A 132 8.15 8.40 7.21
CA TRP A 132 8.75 7.62 8.29
C TRP A 132 8.04 6.28 8.51
N VAL A 133 6.72 6.28 8.35
CA VAL A 133 5.92 5.05 8.39
C VAL A 133 6.24 4.17 7.18
N ALA A 134 6.37 4.76 5.98
CA ALA A 134 6.78 4.02 4.80
C ALA A 134 8.19 3.44 4.96
N LEU A 135 9.12 4.23 5.48
CA LEU A 135 10.50 3.80 5.74
C LEU A 135 10.53 2.65 6.75
N TRP A 136 9.74 2.75 7.83
CA TRP A 136 9.65 1.66 8.81
C TRP A 136 9.21 0.34 8.16
N PHE A 137 8.16 0.36 7.33
CA PHE A 137 7.71 -0.84 6.60
C PHE A 137 8.72 -1.33 5.56
N ALA A 138 9.56 -0.45 5.02
CA ALA A 138 10.62 -0.83 4.09
C ALA A 138 11.77 -1.55 4.83
N LEU A 139 12.07 -1.13 6.05
CA LEU A 139 13.18 -1.64 6.85
C LEU A 139 12.83 -2.88 7.69
N HIS A 140 11.55 -3.20 7.86
CA HIS A 140 11.16 -4.31 8.74
C HIS A 140 10.32 -5.37 8.01
N GLN A 141 10.57 -6.62 8.36
CA GLN A 141 9.81 -7.78 7.91
C GLN A 141 8.90 -8.28 9.03
N ALA A 142 7.62 -8.48 8.72
CA ALA A 142 6.69 -9.12 9.65
C ALA A 142 6.78 -10.65 9.51
N LYS A 143 6.90 -11.35 10.64
CA LYS A 143 6.79 -12.81 10.72
C LYS A 143 5.76 -13.20 11.75
N CYS A 144 4.93 -14.19 11.42
CA CYS A 144 3.99 -14.80 12.37
C CYS A 144 4.64 -16.00 13.02
N LYS A 145 4.47 -16.12 14.33
CA LYS A 145 4.84 -17.31 15.12
C LYS A 145 3.68 -17.73 15.99
N THR A 146 3.31 -19.00 15.93
CA THR A 146 2.29 -19.57 16.79
C THR A 146 2.92 -20.11 18.08
N ILE A 147 2.49 -19.62 19.23
CA ILE A 147 2.91 -20.09 20.55
C ILE A 147 1.65 -20.37 21.36
N ASN A 148 1.48 -21.59 21.88
CA ASN A 148 0.32 -22.01 22.66
C ASN A 148 -1.03 -21.68 22.00
N SER A 149 -1.15 -21.95 20.69
CA SER A 149 -2.33 -21.67 19.87
C SER A 149 -2.65 -20.17 19.66
N HIS A 150 -1.79 -19.28 20.09
CA HIS A 150 -1.89 -17.84 19.81
C HIS A 150 -0.89 -17.42 18.72
N GLU A 151 -1.35 -16.62 17.78
CA GLU A 151 -0.49 -16.04 16.73
C GLU A 151 0.10 -14.73 17.23
N TYR A 152 1.43 -14.62 17.10
CA TYR A 152 2.18 -13.42 17.43
C TYR A 152 2.87 -12.89 16.17
N ILE A 153 2.79 -11.58 15.94
CA ILE A 153 3.49 -10.91 14.86
C ILE A 153 4.77 -10.29 15.44
N TYR A 154 5.90 -10.67 14.86
CA TYR A 154 7.21 -10.10 15.18
C TYR A 154 7.74 -9.35 13.98
N TYR A 155 8.41 -8.25 14.24
CA TYR A 155 9.08 -7.46 13.22
C TYR A 155 10.60 -7.66 13.37
N TYR A 156 11.24 -7.90 12.24
CA TYR A 156 12.68 -8.07 12.13
C TYR A 156 13.22 -7.06 11.14
N ASP A 157 14.45 -6.64 11.35
CA ASP A 157 15.13 -5.78 10.40
C ASP A 157 15.23 -6.46 9.02
N ASN A 158 15.11 -5.66 7.99
CA ASN A 158 15.35 -6.15 6.63
C ASN A 158 16.85 -6.38 6.46
N ASP A 159 17.25 -7.63 6.21
CA ASP A 159 18.62 -8.07 6.00
C ASP A 159 19.10 -7.93 4.54
N ARG A 160 18.25 -7.35 3.66
CA ARG A 160 18.57 -7.15 2.26
C ARG A 160 19.40 -5.88 2.06
N GLU A 161 20.19 -5.87 1.01
CA GLU A 161 21.01 -4.72 0.62
C GLU A 161 20.17 -3.45 0.40
N TYR A 162 18.97 -3.60 -0.20
CA TYR A 162 18.08 -2.50 -0.48
C TYR A 162 16.70 -2.68 0.15
N SER A 163 16.15 -1.57 0.57
CA SER A 163 14.74 -1.39 0.94
C SER A 163 14.08 -0.40 -0.02
N TYR A 164 12.78 -0.52 -0.25
CA TYR A 164 12.11 0.26 -1.29
C TYR A 164 10.97 1.09 -0.74
N ILE A 165 10.88 2.33 -1.17
CA ILE A 165 9.70 3.18 -0.98
C ILE A 165 9.12 3.46 -2.36
N LEU A 166 7.91 3.01 -2.60
CA LEU A 166 7.17 3.28 -3.81
C LEU A 166 6.40 4.60 -3.65
N LEU A 167 6.57 5.49 -4.62
CA LEU A 167 5.72 6.66 -4.77
C LEU A 167 4.56 6.28 -5.69
N VAL A 168 3.35 6.31 -5.14
CA VAL A 168 2.13 5.92 -5.84
C VAL A 168 1.30 7.17 -6.10
N ALA A 169 1.31 7.64 -7.34
CA ALA A 169 0.40 8.68 -7.77
C ALA A 169 -0.98 8.05 -8.04
N THR A 170 -2.02 8.61 -7.43
CA THR A 170 -3.41 8.22 -7.70
C THR A 170 -4.00 9.20 -8.71
N ASP A 171 -5.03 8.77 -9.45
CA ASP A 171 -5.84 9.70 -10.21
C ASP A 171 -6.61 10.68 -9.28
N ALA A 172 -7.24 11.70 -9.85
CA ALA A 172 -8.08 12.60 -9.08
C ALA A 172 -9.23 11.80 -8.44
N VAL A 173 -9.29 11.82 -7.11
CA VAL A 173 -10.33 11.14 -6.35
C VAL A 173 -11.20 12.16 -5.62
N THR A 174 -12.49 11.93 -5.60
CA THR A 174 -13.48 12.73 -4.87
C THR A 174 -14.08 11.93 -3.73
N LEU A 175 -14.45 12.60 -2.64
CA LEU A 175 -15.16 11.96 -1.53
C LEU A 175 -16.52 11.48 -2.02
N CYS A 176 -16.89 10.25 -1.69
CA CYS A 176 -18.23 9.75 -1.92
C CYS A 176 -19.23 10.46 -0.98
N ASP A 177 -20.32 10.97 -1.49
CA ASP A 177 -21.29 11.76 -0.71
C ASP A 177 -21.93 10.96 0.41
N ASP A 178 -22.13 9.66 0.21
CA ASP A 178 -22.79 8.75 1.14
C ASP A 178 -21.87 7.95 2.06
N LYS A 179 -20.52 8.08 1.88
CA LYS A 179 -19.54 7.23 2.59
C LYS A 179 -18.35 8.02 3.10
N SER A 180 -18.40 8.36 4.38
CA SER A 180 -17.26 9.03 5.03
C SER A 180 -15.96 8.24 4.85
N GLY A 181 -14.90 8.93 4.43
CA GLY A 181 -13.57 8.33 4.26
C GLY A 181 -13.40 7.45 3.03
N VAL A 182 -14.41 7.31 2.18
CA VAL A 182 -14.30 6.59 0.90
C VAL A 182 -14.16 7.61 -0.23
N TYR A 183 -13.15 7.45 -1.06
CA TYR A 183 -12.85 8.32 -2.18
C TYR A 183 -12.81 7.49 -3.46
N GLU A 184 -13.46 7.96 -4.50
CA GLU A 184 -13.52 7.31 -5.81
C GLU A 184 -12.97 8.21 -6.90
N GLY A 185 -12.14 7.65 -7.76
CA GLY A 185 -11.65 8.20 -9.01
C GLY A 185 -12.11 7.33 -10.19
N VAL A 186 -11.57 7.58 -11.37
CA VAL A 186 -11.91 6.80 -12.57
C VAL A 186 -11.48 5.34 -12.42
N GLU A 187 -10.26 5.10 -11.92
CA GLU A 187 -9.69 3.77 -11.78
C GLU A 187 -9.28 3.45 -10.32
N THR A 188 -9.34 4.43 -9.43
CA THR A 188 -8.83 4.33 -8.06
C THR A 188 -9.96 4.42 -7.05
N LYS A 189 -9.92 3.53 -6.06
CA LYS A 189 -10.72 3.66 -4.84
C LYS A 189 -9.77 3.75 -3.65
N LEU A 190 -9.92 4.79 -2.86
CA LEU A 190 -9.16 4.99 -1.61
C LEU A 190 -10.09 4.92 -0.42
N VAL A 191 -9.63 4.30 0.67
CA VAL A 191 -10.35 4.27 1.94
C VAL A 191 -9.44 4.80 3.03
N ASP A 192 -9.77 5.96 3.57
CA ASP A 192 -9.13 6.49 4.78
C ASP A 192 -9.85 5.90 6.01
N LEU A 193 -9.28 4.85 6.58
CA LEU A 193 -9.88 4.15 7.73
C LEU A 193 -10.11 5.08 8.92
N ARG A 194 -9.29 6.12 9.11
CA ARG A 194 -9.44 7.09 10.22
C ARG A 194 -10.72 7.91 10.10
N LYS A 195 -11.23 8.10 8.88
CA LYS A 195 -12.47 8.81 8.60
C LYS A 195 -13.66 7.88 8.43
N ALA A 196 -13.40 6.67 7.90
CA ALA A 196 -14.44 5.69 7.62
C ALA A 196 -14.93 4.93 8.87
N LEU A 197 -14.10 4.84 9.91
CA LEU A 197 -14.34 4.02 11.09
C LEU A 197 -14.11 4.79 12.40
N PRO A 198 -14.83 4.42 13.47
CA PRO A 198 -14.51 4.89 14.81
C PRO A 198 -13.08 4.53 15.23
N SER A 199 -12.43 5.43 15.97
CA SER A 199 -11.01 5.29 16.33
C SER A 199 -10.67 4.02 17.11
N TYR A 200 -11.64 3.45 17.84
CA TYR A 200 -11.40 2.22 18.62
C TYR A 200 -11.14 0.98 17.75
N PHE A 201 -11.56 0.99 16.49
CA PHE A 201 -11.22 -0.09 15.55
C PHE A 201 -9.76 -0.03 15.06
N LEU A 202 -9.11 1.12 15.17
CA LEU A 202 -7.76 1.33 14.65
C LEU A 202 -6.68 1.22 15.73
N ARG A 203 -7.06 0.91 16.95
CA ARG A 203 -6.11 0.65 18.04
C ARG A 203 -5.85 -0.85 18.12
N PRO A 204 -4.58 -1.27 18.12
CA PRO A 204 -4.22 -2.66 18.35
C PRO A 204 -4.58 -3.09 19.77
#